data_68bc404d780980f2bf42aea7ccaa76e2
#
_entry.id   68bc404d780980f2bf42aea7ccaa76e2
#
_cell.length_a   1.000
_cell.length_b   1.000
_cell.length_c   1.000
_cell.angle_alpha   90.00
_cell.angle_beta   90.00
_cell.angle_gamma   90.00
#
_symmetry.space_group_name_H-M   'P 1'
#
loop_
_entity.id
_entity.type
_entity.pdbx_description
1 polymer ?
#
loop_
_entity_poly.entity_id
_entity_poly.type
_entity_poly.pdbx_seq_one_letter_code
_entity_poly.pdbx_strand_id
1 'polypeptide(L)'
;MKKLTQYVVPTILGNCAYFLFTIIDGIFVGQGVGTDALGAVNLVWPFVMVLNAIIMLTVVGGVTVSAVRIGRGDIAGANQAFMHSLAGTLTASIVMTLIGTCLTSQIATLLGANETYHRLVCDYLFWYSLFAVPSGLMTFMNNYCRNDGSPVLVSVGSTIATVINIFLDWLFVFPLQKGLMGAAIATGISQTCGMLIVSSHFILRRGQLRVSRFHFSGPLARKLLPVSYTHLRAHETTLHL
;
A
#
# COMPACT_ATOMS: atom_id res chain seq x y z
N MET A 1 -8.25 29.72 -0.10
CA MET A 1 -7.39 29.25 -1.21
C MET A 1 -6.03 28.71 -0.74
N LYS A 2 -5.21 29.43 0.04
CA LYS A 2 -3.87 28.94 0.49
C LYS A 2 -3.87 27.56 1.17
N LYS A 3 -4.85 27.27 2.04
CA LYS A 3 -4.96 25.95 2.69
C LYS A 3 -5.28 24.81 1.71
N LEU A 4 -6.15 25.04 0.73
CA LEU A 4 -6.50 24.04 -0.28
C LEU A 4 -5.28 23.67 -1.12
N THR A 5 -4.52 24.66 -1.60
CA THR A 5 -3.31 24.45 -2.40
C THR A 5 -2.25 23.67 -1.61
N GLN A 6 -2.14 23.89 -0.29
CA GLN A 6 -1.19 23.21 0.58
C GLN A 6 -1.45 21.68 0.70
N TYR A 7 -2.69 21.24 0.47
CA TYR A 7 -3.04 19.81 0.45
C TYR A 7 -3.08 19.23 -0.96
N VAL A 8 -3.62 19.98 -1.91
CA VAL A 8 -3.81 19.50 -3.30
C VAL A 8 -2.48 19.32 -4.03
N VAL A 9 -1.58 20.30 -3.97
CA VAL A 9 -0.30 20.23 -4.69
C VAL A 9 0.57 19.05 -4.22
N PRO A 10 0.82 18.81 -2.92
CA PRO A 10 1.59 17.64 -2.49
C PRO A 10 0.92 16.30 -2.86
N THR A 11 -0.42 16.26 -2.86
CA THR A 11 -1.14 15.04 -3.26
C THR A 11 -0.98 14.74 -4.74
N ILE A 12 -1.09 15.76 -5.59
CA ILE A 12 -0.85 15.60 -7.04
C ILE A 12 0.59 15.15 -7.30
N LEU A 13 1.57 15.81 -6.69
CA LEU A 13 2.99 15.44 -6.85
C LEU A 13 3.27 14.00 -6.39
N GLY A 14 2.68 13.58 -5.27
CA GLY A 14 2.79 12.20 -4.81
C GLY A 14 2.18 11.18 -5.76
N ASN A 15 1.04 11.48 -6.36
CA ASN A 15 0.42 10.62 -7.36
C ASN A 15 1.23 10.60 -8.68
N CYS A 16 1.75 11.74 -9.14
CA CYS A 16 2.63 11.79 -10.30
C CYS A 16 3.90 10.94 -10.08
N ALA A 17 4.51 11.03 -8.88
CA ALA A 17 5.66 10.19 -8.53
C ALA A 17 5.32 8.69 -8.58
N TYR A 18 4.13 8.29 -8.10
CA TYR A 18 3.67 6.91 -8.18
C TYR A 18 3.48 6.41 -9.63
N PHE A 19 2.91 7.24 -10.51
CA PHE A 19 2.78 6.87 -11.93
C PHE A 19 4.13 6.78 -12.63
N LEU A 20 5.04 7.71 -12.37
CA LEU A 20 6.41 7.66 -12.89
C LEU A 20 7.14 6.39 -12.44
N PHE A 21 7.01 6.02 -11.16
CA PHE A 21 7.53 4.77 -10.63
C PHE A 21 7.02 3.57 -11.42
N THR A 22 5.70 3.43 -11.62
CA THR A 22 5.11 2.29 -12.33
C THR A 22 5.60 2.19 -13.78
N ILE A 23 5.77 3.33 -14.45
CA ILE A 23 6.28 3.37 -15.83
C ILE A 23 7.76 2.95 -15.88
N ILE A 24 8.60 3.47 -14.99
CA ILE A 24 10.04 3.18 -14.95
C ILE A 24 10.28 1.71 -14.57
N ASP A 25 9.56 1.19 -13.59
CA ASP A 25 9.62 -0.22 -13.21
C ASP A 25 9.26 -1.13 -14.39
N GLY A 26 8.17 -0.83 -15.10
CA GLY A 26 7.81 -1.55 -16.33
C GLY A 26 8.88 -1.49 -17.44
N ILE A 27 9.54 -0.34 -17.64
CA ILE A 27 10.64 -0.19 -18.59
C ILE A 27 11.83 -1.05 -18.16
N PHE A 28 12.22 -1.03 -16.89
CA PHE A 28 13.36 -1.81 -16.40
C PHE A 28 13.10 -3.31 -16.47
N VAL A 29 11.91 -3.78 -16.11
CA VAL A 29 11.53 -5.17 -16.27
C VAL A 29 11.51 -5.57 -17.74
N GLY A 30 10.91 -4.76 -18.61
CA GLY A 30 10.80 -5.07 -20.04
C GLY A 30 12.16 -5.10 -20.76
N GLN A 31 13.07 -4.16 -20.44
CA GLN A 31 14.39 -4.09 -21.07
C GLN A 31 15.43 -4.99 -20.41
N GLY A 32 15.37 -5.16 -19.09
CA GLY A 32 16.38 -5.88 -18.35
C GLY A 32 16.09 -7.38 -18.17
N VAL A 33 14.82 -7.79 -18.19
CA VAL A 33 14.41 -9.20 -18.02
C VAL A 33 13.77 -9.75 -19.29
N GLY A 34 13.00 -8.93 -20.00
CA GLY A 34 12.35 -9.29 -21.25
C GLY A 34 10.84 -9.15 -21.25
N THR A 35 10.23 -9.33 -22.43
CA THR A 35 8.79 -9.16 -22.65
C THR A 35 7.94 -10.17 -21.88
N ASP A 36 8.44 -11.42 -21.72
CA ASP A 36 7.76 -12.47 -20.96
C ASP A 36 7.65 -12.12 -19.46
N ALA A 37 8.68 -11.48 -18.93
CA ALA A 37 8.70 -10.97 -17.57
C ALA A 37 7.63 -9.89 -17.36
N LEU A 38 7.48 -8.97 -18.32
CA LEU A 38 6.44 -7.95 -18.27
C LEU A 38 5.04 -8.59 -18.33
N GLY A 39 4.86 -9.63 -19.16
CA GLY A 39 3.65 -10.44 -19.20
C GLY A 39 3.33 -11.10 -17.85
N ALA A 40 4.34 -11.65 -17.18
CA ALA A 40 4.19 -12.28 -15.88
C ALA A 40 3.78 -11.26 -14.78
N VAL A 41 4.37 -10.07 -14.77
CA VAL A 41 3.97 -8.98 -13.84
C VAL A 41 2.49 -8.61 -14.07
N ASN A 42 2.06 -8.47 -15.32
CA ASN A 42 0.67 -8.15 -15.65
C ASN A 42 -0.31 -9.26 -15.18
N LEU A 43 0.09 -10.53 -15.25
CA LEU A 43 -0.72 -11.63 -14.72
C LEU A 43 -0.86 -11.58 -13.19
N VAL A 44 0.12 -11.08 -12.45
CA VAL A 44 0.05 -10.93 -10.99
C VAL A 44 -0.78 -9.72 -10.57
N TRP A 45 -1.00 -8.74 -11.47
CA TRP A 45 -1.68 -7.50 -11.14
C TRP A 45 -3.07 -7.66 -10.50
N PRO A 46 -3.96 -8.60 -10.93
CA PRO A 46 -5.23 -8.85 -10.24
C PRO A 46 -5.06 -9.24 -8.78
N PHE A 47 -4.06 -10.07 -8.44
CA PHE A 47 -3.76 -10.41 -7.05
C PHE A 47 -3.35 -9.17 -6.24
N VAL A 48 -2.51 -8.31 -6.80
CA VAL A 48 -2.10 -7.03 -6.19
C VAL A 48 -3.31 -6.13 -5.95
N MET A 49 -4.24 -6.06 -6.89
CA MET A 49 -5.47 -5.28 -6.74
C MET A 49 -6.37 -5.81 -5.62
N VAL A 50 -6.53 -7.13 -5.49
CA VAL A 50 -7.30 -7.75 -4.40
C VAL A 50 -6.64 -7.44 -3.05
N LEU A 51 -5.31 -7.57 -2.95
CA LEU A 51 -4.55 -7.20 -1.75
C LEU A 51 -4.81 -5.73 -1.36
N ASN A 52 -4.66 -4.81 -2.31
CA ASN A 52 -4.90 -3.39 -2.07
C ASN A 52 -6.36 -3.10 -1.67
N ALA A 53 -7.33 -3.74 -2.29
CA ALA A 53 -8.75 -3.58 -1.96
C ALA A 53 -9.04 -4.02 -0.51
N ILE A 54 -8.50 -5.16 -0.06
CA ILE A 54 -8.65 -5.65 1.30
C ILE A 54 -8.00 -4.69 2.30
N ILE A 55 -6.79 -4.17 2.01
CA ILE A 55 -6.13 -3.18 2.85
C ILE A 55 -6.96 -1.89 2.91
N MET A 56 -7.45 -1.39 1.79
CA MET A 56 -8.28 -0.19 1.75
C MET A 56 -9.58 -0.33 2.53
N LEU A 57 -10.21 -1.52 2.54
CA LEU A 57 -11.37 -1.78 3.39
C LEU A 57 -11.07 -1.56 4.89
N THR A 58 -9.89 -1.91 5.35
CA THR A 58 -9.51 -1.71 6.76
C THR A 58 -9.10 -0.27 7.06
N VAL A 59 -8.49 0.41 6.10
CA VAL A 59 -7.91 1.76 6.27
C VAL A 59 -8.97 2.86 6.15
N VAL A 60 -9.78 2.85 5.09
CA VAL A 60 -10.70 3.97 4.77
C VAL A 60 -11.76 4.17 5.86
N GLY A 61 -12.38 3.08 6.33
CA GLY A 61 -13.36 3.16 7.42
C GLY A 61 -12.76 3.69 8.70
N GLY A 62 -11.55 3.22 9.05
CA GLY A 62 -10.85 3.69 10.24
C GLY A 62 -10.45 5.15 10.17
N VAL A 63 -9.91 5.61 9.04
CA VAL A 63 -9.55 7.02 8.80
C VAL A 63 -10.79 7.91 8.92
N THR A 64 -11.90 7.53 8.28
CA THR A 64 -13.15 8.30 8.30
C THR A 64 -13.71 8.42 9.72
N VAL A 65 -13.78 7.30 10.46
CA VAL A 65 -14.26 7.32 11.85
C VAL A 65 -13.33 8.13 12.75
N SER A 66 -12.01 8.01 12.57
CA SER A 66 -11.02 8.81 13.32
C SER A 66 -11.18 10.30 13.04
N ALA A 67 -11.34 10.70 11.77
CA ALA A 67 -11.53 12.10 11.38
C ALA A 67 -12.78 12.71 12.02
N VAL A 68 -13.92 12.01 11.98
CA VAL A 68 -15.17 12.46 12.61
C VAL A 68 -15.01 12.61 14.12
N ARG A 69 -14.32 11.67 14.78
CA ARG A 69 -14.09 11.73 16.24
C ARG A 69 -13.15 12.84 16.63
N ILE A 70 -12.08 13.07 15.87
CA ILE A 70 -11.18 14.24 16.05
C ILE A 70 -12.00 15.53 15.96
N GLY A 71 -12.84 15.67 14.93
CA GLY A 71 -13.70 16.86 14.75
C GLY A 71 -14.70 17.09 15.89
N ARG A 72 -15.05 16.03 16.65
CA ARG A 72 -15.90 16.10 17.84
C ARG A 72 -15.13 16.26 19.15
N GLY A 73 -13.80 16.32 19.11
CA GLY A 73 -12.93 16.36 20.30
C GLY A 73 -12.74 15.02 21.01
N ASP A 74 -13.27 13.91 20.47
CA ASP A 74 -13.11 12.56 21.01
C ASP A 74 -11.79 11.93 20.54
N ILE A 75 -10.68 12.42 21.07
CA ILE A 75 -9.33 11.93 20.71
C ILE A 75 -9.12 10.49 21.17
N ALA A 76 -9.66 10.10 22.31
CA ALA A 76 -9.55 8.73 22.82
C ALA A 76 -10.24 7.74 21.89
N GLY A 77 -11.45 8.05 21.45
CA GLY A 77 -12.16 7.26 20.47
C GLY A 77 -11.51 7.24 19.09
N ALA A 78 -10.92 8.36 18.65
CA ALA A 78 -10.16 8.41 17.40
C ALA A 78 -8.94 7.47 17.44
N ASN A 79 -8.19 7.44 18.54
CA ASN A 79 -7.09 6.52 18.76
C ASN A 79 -7.54 5.05 18.77
N GLN A 80 -8.71 4.75 19.34
CA GLN A 80 -9.27 3.40 19.28
C GLN A 80 -9.60 2.98 17.84
N ALA A 81 -10.19 3.87 17.02
CA ALA A 81 -10.45 3.59 15.61
C ALA A 81 -9.13 3.39 14.82
N PHE A 82 -8.11 4.19 15.09
CA PHE A 82 -6.76 4.03 14.56
C PHE A 82 -6.19 2.65 14.86
N MET A 83 -6.25 2.23 16.14
CA MET A 83 -5.71 0.92 16.57
C MET A 83 -6.48 -0.25 15.98
N HIS A 84 -7.82 -0.17 15.84
CA HIS A 84 -8.61 -1.21 15.19
C HIS A 84 -8.28 -1.33 13.70
N SER A 85 -8.13 -0.21 13.01
CA SER A 85 -7.72 -0.19 11.60
C SER A 85 -6.29 -0.71 11.42
N LEU A 86 -5.37 -0.37 12.32
CA LEU A 86 -3.99 -0.90 12.33
C LEU A 86 -4.00 -2.43 12.49
N ALA A 87 -4.73 -2.93 13.48
CA ALA A 87 -4.86 -4.37 13.71
C ALA A 87 -5.49 -5.09 12.50
N GLY A 88 -6.54 -4.51 11.92
CA GLY A 88 -7.17 -5.03 10.70
C GLY A 88 -6.21 -5.06 9.52
N THR A 89 -5.46 -3.98 9.28
CA THR A 89 -4.46 -3.90 8.21
C THR A 89 -3.35 -4.93 8.40
N LEU A 90 -2.82 -5.07 9.63
CA LEU A 90 -1.80 -6.06 9.95
C LEU A 90 -2.31 -7.49 9.71
N THR A 91 -3.49 -7.82 10.23
CA THR A 91 -4.10 -9.14 10.04
C THR A 91 -4.32 -9.44 8.55
N ALA A 92 -4.91 -8.50 7.81
CA ALA A 92 -5.14 -8.66 6.37
C ALA A 92 -3.83 -8.86 5.60
N SER A 93 -2.81 -8.04 5.88
CA SER A 93 -1.51 -8.15 5.22
C SER A 93 -0.78 -9.45 5.55
N ILE A 94 -0.83 -9.92 6.80
CA ILE A 94 -0.25 -11.21 7.21
C ILE A 94 -0.95 -12.36 6.50
N VAL A 95 -2.30 -12.36 6.48
CA VAL A 95 -3.08 -13.39 5.78
C VAL A 95 -2.73 -13.42 4.29
N MET A 96 -2.65 -12.26 3.65
CA MET A 96 -2.29 -12.17 2.23
C MET A 96 -0.83 -12.57 1.97
N THR A 97 0.09 -12.28 2.89
CA THR A 97 1.47 -12.82 2.83
C THR A 97 1.45 -14.34 2.85
N LEU A 98 0.74 -14.96 3.80
CA LEU A 98 0.65 -16.41 3.90
C LEU A 98 0.00 -17.03 2.66
N ILE A 99 -1.10 -16.47 2.18
CA ILE A 99 -1.77 -16.92 0.95
C ILE A 99 -0.81 -16.82 -0.24
N GLY A 100 -0.19 -15.67 -0.47
CA GLY A 100 0.68 -15.43 -1.62
C GLY A 100 1.98 -16.25 -1.59
N THR A 101 2.53 -16.55 -0.41
CA THR A 101 3.76 -17.34 -0.27
C THR A 101 3.49 -18.85 -0.24
N CYS A 102 2.44 -19.31 0.45
CA CYS A 102 2.13 -20.74 0.57
C CYS A 102 1.37 -21.31 -0.62
N LEU A 103 0.55 -20.49 -1.29
CA LEU A 103 -0.31 -20.91 -2.41
C LEU A 103 0.15 -20.31 -3.76
N THR A 104 1.42 -19.98 -3.88
CA THR A 104 1.99 -19.26 -5.05
C THR A 104 1.67 -19.97 -6.36
N SER A 105 1.90 -21.29 -6.44
CA SER A 105 1.66 -22.08 -7.65
C SER A 105 0.17 -22.16 -8.01
N GLN A 106 -0.70 -22.36 -7.02
CA GLN A 106 -2.14 -22.42 -7.23
C GLN A 106 -2.69 -21.07 -7.72
N ILE A 107 -2.19 -19.96 -7.14
CA ILE A 107 -2.56 -18.62 -7.57
C ILE A 107 -2.05 -18.36 -8.99
N ALA A 108 -0.82 -18.74 -9.32
CA ALA A 108 -0.29 -18.60 -10.67
C ALA A 108 -1.15 -19.33 -11.71
N THR A 109 -1.57 -20.56 -11.42
CA THR A 109 -2.48 -21.34 -12.27
C THR A 109 -3.86 -20.68 -12.39
N LEU A 110 -4.43 -20.19 -11.27
CA LEU A 110 -5.72 -19.47 -11.24
C LEU A 110 -5.68 -18.19 -12.08
N LEU A 111 -4.56 -17.49 -12.09
CA LEU A 111 -4.33 -16.29 -12.88
C LEU A 111 -4.12 -16.57 -14.38
N GLY A 112 -4.09 -17.86 -14.78
CA GLY A 112 -3.94 -18.26 -16.17
C GLY A 112 -2.49 -18.35 -16.66
N ALA A 113 -1.53 -18.49 -15.74
CA ALA A 113 -0.12 -18.68 -16.10
C ALA A 113 0.05 -20.04 -16.82
N ASN A 114 0.47 -20.00 -18.10
CA ASN A 114 0.86 -21.18 -18.87
C ASN A 114 2.28 -21.64 -18.47
N GLU A 115 2.74 -22.75 -19.06
CA GLU A 115 4.06 -23.33 -18.73
C GLU A 115 5.22 -22.32 -18.84
N THR A 116 5.16 -21.40 -19.82
CA THR A 116 6.20 -20.38 -20.06
C THR A 116 6.23 -19.33 -18.96
N TYR A 117 5.05 -18.88 -18.50
CA TYR A 117 4.94 -17.80 -17.51
C TYR A 117 4.89 -18.31 -16.07
N HIS A 118 4.55 -19.59 -15.83
CA HIS A 118 4.27 -20.11 -14.50
C HIS A 118 5.41 -19.84 -13.50
N ARG A 119 6.64 -20.14 -13.91
CA ARG A 119 7.83 -19.92 -13.06
C ARG A 119 8.04 -18.43 -12.76
N LEU A 120 7.95 -17.57 -13.78
CA LEU A 120 8.13 -16.13 -13.64
C LEU A 120 7.06 -15.51 -12.74
N VAL A 121 5.79 -15.95 -12.89
CA VAL A 121 4.67 -15.52 -12.05
C VAL A 121 4.88 -15.98 -10.60
N CYS A 122 5.29 -17.23 -10.38
CA CYS A 122 5.57 -17.73 -9.04
C CYS A 122 6.71 -16.94 -8.37
N ASP A 123 7.83 -16.72 -9.07
CA ASP A 123 8.96 -16.00 -8.52
C ASP A 123 8.57 -14.56 -8.12
N TYR A 124 7.87 -13.86 -9.00
CA TYR A 124 7.43 -12.48 -8.71
C TYR A 124 6.40 -12.44 -7.58
N LEU A 125 5.36 -13.29 -7.64
CA LEU A 125 4.27 -13.35 -6.67
C LEU A 125 4.78 -13.67 -5.26
N PHE A 126 5.71 -14.63 -5.14
CA PHE A 126 6.30 -15.02 -3.86
C PHE A 126 7.00 -13.83 -3.18
N TRP A 127 7.93 -13.20 -3.90
CA TRP A 127 8.71 -12.08 -3.35
C TRP A 127 7.85 -10.84 -3.10
N TYR A 128 6.91 -10.54 -4.00
CA TYR A 128 5.96 -9.45 -3.80
C TYR A 128 5.10 -9.68 -2.54
N SER A 129 4.58 -10.91 -2.35
CA SER A 129 3.74 -11.26 -1.21
C SER A 129 4.50 -11.22 0.12
N LEU A 130 5.80 -11.51 0.13
CA LEU A 130 6.64 -11.42 1.31
C LEU A 130 6.67 -9.99 1.88
N PHE A 131 6.55 -8.99 1.03
CA PHE A 131 6.49 -7.58 1.40
C PHE A 131 5.06 -7.02 1.56
N ALA A 132 4.02 -7.85 1.55
CA ALA A 132 2.64 -7.38 1.70
C ALA A 132 2.39 -6.68 3.05
N VAL A 133 3.07 -7.08 4.13
CA VAL A 133 2.97 -6.42 5.44
C VAL A 133 3.52 -4.99 5.40
N PRO A 134 4.77 -4.72 5.02
CA PRO A 134 5.26 -3.34 4.92
C PRO A 134 4.49 -2.50 3.88
N SER A 135 4.02 -3.10 2.78
CA SER A 135 3.20 -2.41 1.77
C SER A 135 1.85 -1.97 2.33
N GLY A 136 1.17 -2.86 3.05
CA GLY A 136 -0.08 -2.56 3.74
C GLY A 136 0.08 -1.49 4.80
N LEU A 137 1.15 -1.57 5.60
CA LEU A 137 1.47 -0.56 6.59
C LEU A 137 1.85 0.78 5.96
N MET A 138 2.54 0.80 4.82
CA MET A 138 2.82 2.04 4.08
C MET A 138 1.50 2.71 3.65
N THR A 139 0.56 1.95 3.10
CA THR A 139 -0.77 2.44 2.72
C THR A 139 -1.53 2.98 3.93
N PHE A 140 -1.51 2.25 5.05
CA PHE A 140 -2.11 2.67 6.31
C PHE A 140 -1.50 3.99 6.82
N MET A 141 -0.18 4.05 6.96
CA MET A 141 0.53 5.23 7.48
C MET A 141 0.31 6.46 6.60
N ASN A 142 0.31 6.30 5.27
CA ASN A 142 0.06 7.40 4.33
C ASN A 142 -1.33 8.02 4.53
N ASN A 143 -2.36 7.19 4.64
CA ASN A 143 -3.72 7.68 4.80
C ASN A 143 -3.94 8.35 6.17
N TYR A 144 -3.45 7.76 7.24
CA TYR A 144 -3.59 8.31 8.57
C TYR A 144 -2.73 9.55 8.80
N CYS A 145 -1.50 9.59 8.29
CA CYS A 145 -0.63 10.75 8.39
C CYS A 145 -1.20 11.98 7.63
N ARG A 146 -1.81 11.76 6.45
CA ARG A 146 -2.55 12.82 5.74
C ARG A 146 -3.72 13.35 6.55
N ASN A 147 -4.51 12.44 7.13
CA ASN A 147 -5.67 12.78 7.96
C ASN A 147 -5.27 13.51 9.25
N ASP A 148 -4.12 13.18 9.82
CA ASP A 148 -3.58 13.76 11.05
C ASP A 148 -2.72 15.02 10.80
N GLY A 149 -2.89 15.66 9.62
CA GLY A 149 -2.40 16.99 9.30
C GLY A 149 -0.98 17.09 8.72
N SER A 150 -0.37 15.98 8.29
CA SER A 150 0.99 15.98 7.73
C SER A 150 1.09 15.43 6.29
N PRO A 151 0.32 15.99 5.32
CA PRO A 151 0.35 15.52 3.92
C PRO A 151 1.70 15.71 3.24
N VAL A 152 2.47 16.73 3.64
CA VAL A 152 3.81 17.00 3.10
C VAL A 152 4.77 15.85 3.42
N LEU A 153 4.73 15.32 4.66
CA LEU A 153 5.59 14.19 5.04
C LEU A 153 5.27 12.94 4.23
N VAL A 154 3.99 12.70 3.94
CA VAL A 154 3.57 11.60 3.07
C VAL A 154 4.14 11.76 1.67
N SER A 155 4.05 12.95 1.09
CA SER A 155 4.60 13.22 -0.26
C SER A 155 6.12 13.04 -0.29
N VAL A 156 6.84 13.56 0.71
CA VAL A 156 8.29 13.38 0.84
C VAL A 156 8.65 11.90 0.99
N GLY A 157 7.97 11.17 1.89
CA GLY A 157 8.21 9.74 2.10
C GLY A 157 7.95 8.90 0.85
N SER A 158 6.86 9.19 0.12
CA SER A 158 6.55 8.51 -1.14
C SER A 158 7.57 8.84 -2.24
N THR A 159 8.02 10.09 -2.35
CA THR A 159 9.04 10.49 -3.33
C THR A 159 10.38 9.80 -3.04
N ILE A 160 10.81 9.77 -1.77
CA ILE A 160 12.04 9.07 -1.38
C ILE A 160 11.92 7.56 -1.69
N ALA A 161 10.77 6.94 -1.36
CA ALA A 161 10.53 5.54 -1.69
C ALA A 161 10.62 5.30 -3.21
N THR A 162 10.05 6.19 -4.04
CA THR A 162 10.16 6.12 -5.50
C THR A 162 11.62 6.18 -5.99
N VAL A 163 12.41 7.12 -5.46
CA VAL A 163 13.83 7.25 -5.83
C VAL A 163 14.62 5.99 -5.43
N ILE A 164 14.40 5.49 -4.21
CA ILE A 164 15.03 4.24 -3.74
C ILE A 164 14.63 3.07 -4.65
N ASN A 165 13.37 2.98 -5.03
CA ASN A 165 12.89 1.90 -5.89
C ASN A 165 13.58 1.94 -7.27
N ILE A 166 13.58 3.09 -7.95
CA ILE A 166 14.23 3.25 -9.25
C ILE A 166 15.71 2.85 -9.19
N PHE A 167 16.42 3.24 -8.14
CA PHE A 167 17.81 2.87 -7.94
C PHE A 167 17.98 1.36 -7.71
N LEU A 168 17.13 0.75 -6.87
CA LEU A 168 17.20 -0.68 -6.55
C LEU A 168 16.76 -1.54 -7.74
N ASP A 169 15.75 -1.13 -8.50
CA ASP A 169 15.35 -1.81 -9.73
C ASP A 169 16.50 -1.85 -10.74
N TRP A 170 17.13 -0.69 -10.98
CA TRP A 170 18.33 -0.64 -11.83
C TRP A 170 19.41 -1.59 -11.30
N LEU A 171 19.72 -1.54 -10.00
CA LEU A 171 20.78 -2.33 -9.39
C LEU A 171 20.48 -3.85 -9.46
N PHE A 172 19.26 -4.27 -9.16
CA PHE A 172 18.93 -5.69 -9.12
C PHE A 172 18.67 -6.27 -10.50
N VAL A 173 18.10 -5.50 -11.42
CA VAL A 173 17.78 -5.97 -12.77
C VAL A 173 19.03 -6.03 -13.66
N PHE A 174 19.82 -4.95 -13.69
CA PHE A 174 20.95 -4.85 -14.63
C PHE A 174 22.28 -5.38 -14.04
N PRO A 175 22.90 -4.79 -13.01
CA PRO A 175 24.19 -5.28 -12.51
C PRO A 175 24.10 -6.65 -11.84
N LEU A 176 23.08 -6.89 -11.03
CA LEU A 176 22.93 -8.13 -10.26
C LEU A 176 22.15 -9.23 -10.98
N GLN A 177 21.51 -8.92 -12.10
CA GLN A 177 20.77 -9.85 -12.98
C GLN A 177 19.78 -10.75 -12.19
N LYS A 178 19.10 -10.20 -11.18
CA LYS A 178 18.14 -10.92 -10.34
C LYS A 178 16.76 -11.09 -11.00
N GLY A 179 16.57 -10.56 -12.21
CA GLY A 179 15.33 -10.69 -12.95
C GLY A 179 14.11 -10.14 -12.18
N LEU A 180 12.96 -10.78 -12.33
CA LEU A 180 11.70 -10.39 -11.66
C LEU A 180 11.76 -10.44 -10.14
N MET A 181 12.48 -11.39 -9.57
CA MET A 181 12.75 -11.44 -8.13
C MET A 181 13.38 -10.12 -7.66
N GLY A 182 14.35 -9.58 -8.42
CA GLY A 182 15.02 -8.32 -8.11
C GLY A 182 14.04 -7.14 -8.07
N ALA A 183 13.17 -7.02 -9.07
CA ALA A 183 12.16 -5.97 -9.14
C ALA A 183 11.16 -6.05 -7.96
N ALA A 184 10.67 -7.25 -7.62
CA ALA A 184 9.77 -7.45 -6.48
C ALA A 184 10.43 -7.06 -5.14
N ILE A 185 11.70 -7.42 -4.93
CA ILE A 185 12.47 -7.05 -3.74
C ILE A 185 12.72 -5.54 -3.69
N ALA A 186 13.07 -4.90 -4.81
CA ALA A 186 13.27 -3.47 -4.89
C ALA A 186 12.01 -2.70 -4.48
N THR A 187 10.86 -3.12 -5.00
CA THR A 187 9.54 -2.57 -4.62
C THR A 187 9.29 -2.75 -3.13
N GLY A 188 9.52 -3.94 -2.58
CA GLY A 188 9.31 -4.24 -1.17
C GLY A 188 10.21 -3.41 -0.24
N ILE A 189 11.49 -3.28 -0.54
CA ILE A 189 12.44 -2.48 0.23
C ILE A 189 12.07 -0.99 0.18
N SER A 190 11.76 -0.47 -1.00
CA SER A 190 11.40 0.95 -1.17
C SER A 190 10.13 1.30 -0.39
N GLN A 191 9.11 0.46 -0.42
CA GLN A 191 7.89 0.65 0.38
C GLN A 191 8.16 0.54 1.88
N THR A 192 9.06 -0.34 2.30
CA THR A 192 9.50 -0.43 3.69
C THR A 192 10.19 0.85 4.15
N CYS A 193 11.09 1.40 3.34
CA CYS A 193 11.74 2.69 3.63
C CYS A 193 10.73 3.83 3.73
N GLY A 194 9.79 3.93 2.77
CA GLY A 194 8.72 4.92 2.81
C GLY A 194 7.84 4.79 4.04
N MET A 195 7.46 3.56 4.41
CA MET A 195 6.71 3.26 5.64
C MET A 195 7.45 3.78 6.87
N LEU A 196 8.75 3.53 6.99
CA LEU A 196 9.56 3.97 8.14
C LEU A 196 9.62 5.50 8.23
N ILE A 197 9.80 6.18 7.08
CA ILE A 197 9.81 7.66 7.03
C ILE A 197 8.47 8.22 7.52
N VAL A 198 7.35 7.73 7.00
CA VAL A 198 6.01 8.24 7.36
C VAL A 198 5.64 7.85 8.79
N SER A 199 6.08 6.68 9.28
CA SER A 199 5.89 6.25 10.67
C SER A 199 6.52 7.18 11.68
N SER A 200 7.54 7.97 11.28
CA SER A 200 8.16 8.98 12.13
C SER A 200 7.16 10.01 12.67
N HIS A 201 6.07 10.28 11.94
CA HIS A 201 4.98 11.17 12.39
C HIS A 201 4.38 10.69 13.71
N PHE A 202 4.06 9.39 13.79
CA PHE A 202 3.43 8.78 14.97
C PHE A 202 4.43 8.56 16.10
N ILE A 203 5.66 8.16 15.77
CA ILE A 203 6.75 7.94 16.74
C ILE A 203 7.13 9.26 17.42
N LEU A 204 7.29 10.34 16.64
CA LEU A 204 7.64 11.67 17.14
C LEU A 204 6.43 12.46 17.67
N ARG A 205 5.23 11.84 17.69
CA ARG A 205 4.00 12.41 18.23
C ARG A 205 3.65 13.79 17.66
N ARG A 206 3.82 13.97 16.35
CA ARG A 206 3.59 15.24 15.66
C ARG A 206 2.11 15.57 15.45
N GLY A 207 1.22 14.58 15.60
CA GLY A 207 -0.22 14.71 15.42
C GLY A 207 -1.01 14.38 16.68
N GLN A 208 -2.33 14.20 16.51
CA GLN A 208 -3.28 13.84 17.55
C GLN A 208 -3.41 12.33 17.72
N LEU A 209 -3.15 11.57 16.65
CA LEU A 209 -3.23 10.12 16.66
C LEU A 209 -1.95 9.50 17.23
N ARG A 210 -2.14 8.50 18.07
CA ARG A 210 -1.04 7.82 18.76
C ARG A 210 -1.29 6.32 18.84
N VAL A 211 -0.21 5.55 18.77
CA VAL A 211 -0.25 4.14 19.13
C VAL A 211 -0.56 4.05 20.64
N SER A 212 -1.71 3.51 20.96
CA SER A 212 -2.22 3.33 22.32
C SER A 212 -2.48 1.86 22.63
N ARG A 213 -2.85 1.53 23.88
CA ARG A 213 -3.24 0.17 24.20
C ARG A 213 -4.48 -0.23 23.39
N PHE A 214 -4.36 -1.34 22.68
CA PHE A 214 -5.46 -1.89 21.89
C PHE A 214 -6.49 -2.52 22.81
N HIS A 215 -7.74 -2.04 22.73
CA HIS A 215 -8.88 -2.67 23.38
C HIS A 215 -9.87 -3.05 22.28
N PHE A 216 -10.07 -4.35 22.10
CA PHE A 216 -11.00 -4.82 21.08
C PHE A 216 -12.43 -4.40 21.41
N SER A 217 -13.08 -3.74 20.46
CA SER A 217 -14.49 -3.35 20.55
C SER A 217 -15.24 -3.87 19.31
N GLY A 218 -16.04 -4.92 19.52
CA GLY A 218 -16.88 -5.51 18.47
C GLY A 218 -17.83 -4.50 17.79
N PRO A 219 -18.50 -3.61 18.55
CA PRO A 219 -19.33 -2.56 17.96
C PRO A 219 -18.55 -1.59 17.07
N LEU A 220 -17.31 -1.26 17.43
CA LEU A 220 -16.44 -0.40 16.62
C LEU A 220 -15.99 -1.11 15.34
N ALA A 221 -15.53 -2.35 15.44
CA ALA A 221 -15.14 -3.16 14.28
C ALA A 221 -16.29 -3.30 13.27
N ARG A 222 -17.53 -3.54 13.76
CA ARG A 222 -18.72 -3.60 12.90
C ARG A 222 -19.07 -2.27 12.24
N LYS A 223 -18.70 -1.13 12.80
CA LYS A 223 -18.91 0.20 12.19
C LYS A 223 -17.88 0.54 11.12
N LEU A 224 -16.66 0.03 11.25
CA LEU A 224 -15.59 0.33 10.29
C LEU A 224 -15.87 -0.27 8.90
N LEU A 225 -16.33 -1.50 8.82
CA LEU A 225 -16.60 -2.21 7.56
C LEU A 225 -17.68 -1.55 6.68
N PRO A 226 -18.90 -1.21 7.19
CA PRO A 226 -19.92 -0.54 6.37
C PRO A 226 -19.50 0.85 5.89
N VAL A 227 -18.77 1.60 6.72
CA VAL A 227 -18.26 2.93 6.34
C VAL A 227 -17.27 2.80 5.19
N SER A 228 -16.40 1.79 5.22
CA SER A 228 -15.47 1.50 4.12
C SER A 228 -16.22 1.11 2.84
N TYR A 229 -17.23 0.26 2.96
CA TYR A 229 -18.03 -0.19 1.80
C TYR A 229 -18.80 0.96 1.15
N THR A 230 -19.43 1.83 1.93
CA THR A 230 -20.17 2.99 1.38
C THR A 230 -19.24 4.00 0.69
N HIS A 231 -18.03 4.21 1.21
CA HIS A 231 -17.04 5.07 0.57
C HIS A 231 -16.50 4.47 -0.74
N LEU A 232 -16.22 3.19 -0.78
CA LEU A 232 -15.77 2.51 -2.00
C LEU A 232 -16.85 2.53 -3.07
N ARG A 233 -18.11 2.27 -2.70
CA ARG A 233 -19.25 2.33 -3.63
C ARG A 233 -19.50 3.74 -4.17
N ALA A 234 -19.34 4.78 -3.37
CA ALA A 234 -19.46 6.17 -3.81
C ALA A 234 -18.36 6.54 -4.84
N HIS A 235 -17.17 5.96 -4.73
CA HIS A 235 -16.09 6.15 -5.69
C HIS A 235 -16.37 5.48 -7.04
N GLU A 236 -17.00 4.31 -7.05
CA GLU A 236 -17.38 3.62 -8.29
C GLU A 236 -18.50 4.37 -9.03
N THR A 237 -19.48 4.93 -8.31
CA THR A 237 -20.60 5.66 -8.94
C THR A 237 -20.18 7.01 -9.53
N THR A 238 -19.11 7.63 -9.07
CA THR A 238 -18.57 8.88 -9.68
C THR A 238 -17.74 8.65 -10.94
N LEU A 239 -17.36 7.40 -11.24
CA LEU A 239 -16.70 7.04 -12.51
C LEU A 239 -17.68 6.74 -13.67
N HIS A 240 -18.97 6.70 -13.38
CA HIS A 240 -20.04 6.44 -14.37
C HIS A 240 -20.90 7.68 -14.71
N LEU A 241 -20.52 8.87 -14.25
CA LEU A 241 -21.09 10.17 -14.62
C LEU A 241 -20.04 11.01 -15.34
#